data_4e0ef31b71c9fd34aa05a6d8c9a84533
#
_entry.id   4e0ef31b71c9fd34aa05a6d8c9a84533
#
_cell.length_a   1.000
_cell.length_b   1.000
_cell.length_c   1.000
_cell.angle_alpha   90.00
_cell.angle_beta   90.00
_cell.angle_gamma   90.00
#
_symmetry.space_group_name_H-M   'P 1'
#
loop_
_entity.id
_entity.type
_entity.pdbx_description
1 polymer ?
#
loop_
_entity_poly.entity_id
_entity_poly.type
_entity_poly.pdbx_seq_one_letter_code
_entity_poly.pdbx_strand_id
1 'polypeptide(L)'
;RDFCLSRGLGDVYKRQAFKMVDTCAAEFAATTPYYYSVYGSENEAVETKDKKKVLVLGSGPIRIGQGIEFDFCSVHCTWAFKKEGYETIIINNNPETVSTDFDIADKLYFEPLTEEDVESIVEFEKPDGAVVQFGGQTAIKLTEALMKMGVPILGTKAEDVDAAEDRELFDEILEKTQIPRAKGQTVFTVEEALKAANELGYPVLVRPSYVLGGQGMQIAVSDEDVVEFMGIINRIKQDHPILVDKYPVSYTHLRAHE
;
A
#
# COMPACT_ATOMS: atom_id res chain seq x y z
N ARG A 1 2.63 -16.03 -23.53
CA ARG A 1 1.67 -15.27 -24.32
C ARG A 1 2.31 -13.99 -24.82
N ASP A 2 2.99 -13.28 -24.01
CA ASP A 2 3.62 -11.99 -24.31
C ASP A 2 5.09 -12.16 -24.70
N PHE A 3 5.48 -13.40 -24.85
CA PHE A 3 6.85 -13.84 -25.03
C PHE A 3 7.51 -13.34 -26.35
N CYS A 4 6.72 -13.14 -27.39
CA CYS A 4 7.27 -12.64 -28.65
C CYS A 4 7.40 -11.11 -28.70
N LEU A 5 6.64 -10.40 -27.89
CA LEU A 5 6.72 -8.95 -27.76
C LEU A 5 7.86 -8.51 -26.87
N SER A 6 8.22 -9.33 -25.87
CA SER A 6 9.20 -8.96 -24.86
C SER A 6 10.64 -8.89 -25.35
N ARG A 7 11.03 -9.61 -26.40
CA ARG A 7 12.44 -9.64 -26.85
C ARG A 7 12.89 -8.49 -27.72
N GLY A 8 11.98 -7.78 -28.37
CA GLY A 8 12.34 -6.66 -29.23
C GLY A 8 11.84 -5.31 -28.72
N LEU A 9 10.67 -5.31 -28.09
CA LEU A 9 10.06 -4.10 -27.54
C LEU A 9 10.38 -3.91 -26.05
N GLY A 10 10.57 -4.97 -25.29
CA GLY A 10 10.87 -4.92 -23.86
C GLY A 10 12.11 -4.10 -23.53
N ASP A 11 13.17 -4.19 -24.34
CA ASP A 11 14.38 -3.39 -24.14
C ASP A 11 14.20 -1.91 -24.55
N VAL A 12 13.28 -1.63 -25.44
CA VAL A 12 12.94 -0.24 -25.85
C VAL A 12 12.09 0.43 -24.77
N TYR A 13 11.17 -0.31 -24.19
CA TYR A 13 10.32 0.20 -23.10
C TYR A 13 11.03 0.31 -21.74
N LYS A 14 12.10 -0.45 -21.52
CA LYS A 14 12.92 -0.38 -20.31
C LYS A 14 13.92 0.78 -20.27
N ARG A 15 14.13 1.48 -21.38
CA ARG A 15 14.99 2.65 -21.43
C ARG A 15 14.15 3.91 -21.32
N GLN A 16 13.64 4.17 -20.13
CA GLN A 16 13.01 5.43 -19.84
C GLN A 16 14.07 6.48 -19.57
N ALA A 17 13.95 7.62 -20.23
CA ALA A 17 14.65 8.84 -19.87
C ALA A 17 13.67 9.73 -19.11
N PHE A 18 14.16 10.62 -18.29
CA PHE A 18 13.36 11.52 -17.50
C PHE A 18 13.54 12.96 -17.99
N LYS A 19 12.43 13.60 -18.32
CA LYS A 19 12.38 15.01 -18.71
C LYS A 19 11.89 15.86 -17.56
N MET A 20 12.41 17.06 -17.46
CA MET A 20 11.91 18.07 -16.52
C MET A 20 10.56 18.61 -16.99
N VAL A 21 9.64 18.81 -16.05
CA VAL A 21 8.37 19.46 -16.35
C VAL A 21 8.61 20.94 -16.60
N ASP A 22 8.26 21.40 -17.78
CA ASP A 22 8.32 22.82 -18.13
C ASP A 22 7.13 23.56 -17.53
N THR A 23 7.36 24.29 -16.44
CA THR A 23 6.35 25.12 -15.78
C THR A 23 6.28 26.54 -16.31
N CYS A 24 7.14 26.88 -17.30
CA CYS A 24 7.27 28.22 -17.85
C CYS A 24 6.72 28.34 -19.27
N ALA A 25 6.03 27.32 -19.80
CA ALA A 25 5.47 27.30 -21.16
C ALA A 25 6.50 27.67 -22.24
N ALA A 26 7.75 27.24 -22.07
CA ALA A 26 8.90 27.51 -22.93
C ALA A 26 9.27 29.00 -23.06
N GLU A 27 8.69 29.90 -22.25
CA GLU A 27 9.11 31.30 -22.25
C GLU A 27 10.48 31.51 -21.58
N PHE A 28 10.79 30.68 -20.59
CA PHE A 28 12.07 30.67 -19.87
C PHE A 28 12.52 29.22 -19.63
N ALA A 29 13.81 29.03 -19.39
CA ALA A 29 14.32 27.73 -18.96
C ALA A 29 13.73 27.35 -17.59
N ALA A 30 12.92 26.30 -17.56
CA ALA A 30 12.37 25.80 -16.32
C ALA A 30 13.47 25.17 -15.46
N THR A 31 13.46 25.46 -14.17
CA THR A 31 14.31 24.80 -13.16
C THR A 31 13.39 24.29 -12.06
N THR A 32 12.80 23.13 -12.28
CA THR A 32 11.87 22.51 -11.32
C THR A 32 12.40 21.17 -10.86
N PRO A 33 12.07 20.70 -9.66
CA PRO A 33 12.42 19.36 -9.22
C PRO A 33 11.52 18.27 -9.81
N TYR A 34 10.69 18.60 -10.80
CA TYR A 34 9.63 17.78 -11.35
C TYR A 34 10.10 17.04 -12.59
N TYR A 35 9.94 15.73 -12.57
CA TYR A 35 10.32 14.85 -13.67
C TYR A 35 9.18 13.94 -14.07
N TYR A 36 9.19 13.53 -15.33
CA TYR A 36 8.30 12.52 -15.90
C TYR A 36 9.08 11.65 -16.88
N SER A 37 8.66 10.41 -17.04
CA SER A 37 9.33 9.47 -17.94
C SER A 37 8.96 9.72 -19.41
N VAL A 38 9.91 9.48 -20.29
CA VAL A 38 9.74 9.55 -21.74
C VAL A 38 10.47 8.39 -22.39
N TYR A 39 10.02 8.01 -23.59
CA TYR A 39 10.75 7.10 -24.44
C TYR A 39 11.82 7.87 -25.21
N GLY A 40 13.08 7.62 -24.88
CA GLY A 40 14.17 8.31 -25.54
C GLY A 40 15.52 8.06 -24.86
N SER A 41 16.57 8.71 -25.35
CA SER A 41 17.93 8.59 -24.83
C SER A 41 18.41 9.84 -24.07
N GLU A 42 17.66 10.94 -24.17
CA GLU A 42 18.01 12.20 -23.53
C GLU A 42 17.39 12.28 -22.15
N ASN A 43 18.25 12.29 -21.13
CA ASN A 43 17.83 12.38 -19.74
C ASN A 43 18.18 13.77 -19.18
N GLU A 44 17.19 14.49 -18.65
CA GLU A 44 17.37 15.78 -17.99
C GLU A 44 17.50 15.64 -16.47
N ALA A 45 17.09 14.50 -15.90
CA ALA A 45 17.35 14.22 -14.51
C ALA A 45 18.86 13.95 -14.29
N VAL A 46 19.43 14.59 -13.28
CA VAL A 46 20.86 14.45 -12.95
C VAL A 46 21.00 13.53 -11.75
N GLU A 47 21.82 12.47 -11.91
CA GLU A 47 22.16 11.58 -10.80
C GLU A 47 23.11 12.33 -9.83
N THR A 48 22.71 12.46 -8.58
CA THR A 48 23.56 12.99 -7.51
C THR A 48 24.35 11.84 -6.89
N LYS A 49 25.67 11.98 -6.78
CA LYS A 49 26.55 10.90 -6.31
C LYS A 49 27.06 11.07 -4.87
N ASP A 50 26.96 12.27 -4.33
CA ASP A 50 27.64 12.63 -3.07
C ASP A 50 26.73 12.55 -1.84
N LYS A 51 25.46 12.22 -2.01
CA LYS A 51 24.49 12.13 -0.91
C LYS A 51 23.81 10.77 -0.89
N LYS A 52 23.49 10.32 0.30
CA LYS A 52 22.55 9.22 0.48
C LYS A 52 21.17 9.62 0.02
N LYS A 53 20.47 8.72 -0.65
CA LYS A 53 19.17 8.96 -1.25
C LYS A 53 18.09 8.17 -0.56
N VAL A 54 16.97 8.80 -0.34
CA VAL A 54 15.77 8.14 0.17
C VAL A 54 14.62 8.34 -0.80
N LEU A 55 13.94 7.24 -1.12
CA LEU A 55 12.74 7.22 -1.92
C LEU A 55 11.51 7.20 -1.01
N VAL A 56 10.60 8.15 -1.20
CA VAL A 56 9.32 8.20 -0.50
C VAL A 56 8.21 7.95 -1.51
N LEU A 57 7.47 6.88 -1.34
CA LEU A 57 6.31 6.60 -2.20
C LEU A 57 5.09 7.37 -1.70
N GLY A 58 4.51 8.17 -2.57
CA GLY A 58 3.26 8.87 -2.32
C GLY A 58 2.05 7.93 -2.38
N SER A 59 0.88 8.48 -2.10
CA SER A 59 -0.37 7.72 -2.06
C SER A 59 -1.10 7.63 -3.40
N GLY A 60 -0.63 8.34 -4.41
CA GLY A 60 -1.36 8.48 -5.67
C GLY A 60 -2.69 9.25 -5.47
N PRO A 61 -3.70 9.00 -6.29
CA PRO A 61 -5.02 9.58 -6.13
C PRO A 61 -5.67 9.07 -4.84
N ILE A 62 -6.02 9.99 -3.96
CA ILE A 62 -6.63 9.72 -2.66
C ILE A 62 -8.05 10.30 -2.58
N ARG A 63 -8.86 9.78 -1.67
CA ARG A 63 -10.20 10.32 -1.39
C ARG A 63 -10.11 11.57 -0.52
N ILE A 64 -11.11 12.43 -0.63
CA ILE A 64 -11.26 13.58 0.27
C ILE A 64 -11.23 13.11 1.72
N GLY A 65 -10.40 13.77 2.53
CA GLY A 65 -10.20 13.42 3.95
C GLY A 65 -8.99 12.51 4.23
N GLN A 66 -8.42 11.84 3.23
CA GLN A 66 -7.23 10.99 3.41
C GLN A 66 -5.90 11.76 3.32
N GLY A 67 -5.91 13.00 2.84
CA GLY A 67 -4.70 13.81 2.69
C GLY A 67 -3.95 14.03 4.00
N ILE A 68 -4.66 14.22 5.11
CA ILE A 68 -4.04 14.39 6.42
C ILE A 68 -3.26 13.14 6.84
N GLU A 69 -3.80 11.95 6.57
CA GLU A 69 -3.16 10.69 6.98
C GLU A 69 -1.92 10.37 6.13
N PHE A 70 -2.03 10.48 4.81
CA PHE A 70 -0.96 10.05 3.91
C PHE A 70 -0.04 11.18 3.49
N ASP A 71 -0.59 12.26 2.96
CA ASP A 71 0.20 13.35 2.39
C ASP A 71 0.99 14.10 3.46
N PHE A 72 0.36 14.44 4.57
CA PHE A 72 1.02 15.06 5.72
C PHE A 72 2.20 14.23 6.23
N CYS A 73 2.02 12.92 6.37
CA CYS A 73 3.10 12.04 6.83
C CYS A 73 4.23 11.95 5.80
N SER A 74 3.93 11.92 4.51
CA SER A 74 4.92 11.93 3.44
C SER A 74 5.76 13.21 3.45
N VAL A 75 5.14 14.37 3.62
CA VAL A 75 5.82 15.68 3.74
C VAL A 75 6.76 15.70 4.95
N HIS A 76 6.26 15.33 6.12
CA HIS A 76 7.08 15.34 7.34
C HIS A 76 8.22 14.33 7.30
N CYS A 77 8.00 13.16 6.70
CA CYS A 77 9.03 12.18 6.44
C CYS A 77 10.14 12.76 5.56
N THR A 78 9.75 13.38 4.45
CA THR A 78 10.69 14.03 3.51
C THR A 78 11.51 15.11 4.19
N TRP A 79 10.88 15.98 4.95
CA TRP A 79 11.59 17.03 5.71
C TRP A 79 12.55 16.46 6.76
N ALA A 80 12.17 15.37 7.43
CA ALA A 80 13.04 14.72 8.40
C ALA A 80 14.33 14.20 7.72
N PHE A 81 14.21 13.52 6.59
CA PHE A 81 15.37 13.04 5.83
C PHE A 81 16.22 14.19 5.24
N LYS A 82 15.59 15.25 4.71
CA LYS A 82 16.32 16.44 4.28
C LYS A 82 17.15 17.05 5.41
N LYS A 83 16.59 17.14 6.61
CA LYS A 83 17.28 17.66 7.80
C LYS A 83 18.49 16.80 8.18
N GLU A 84 18.43 15.49 7.96
CA GLU A 84 19.54 14.56 8.19
C GLU A 84 20.55 14.52 7.01
N GLY A 85 20.35 15.34 5.99
CA GLY A 85 21.28 15.49 4.86
C GLY A 85 21.10 14.49 3.71
N TYR A 86 20.00 13.75 3.69
CA TYR A 86 19.66 12.89 2.56
C TYR A 86 19.13 13.69 1.38
N GLU A 87 19.37 13.22 0.17
CA GLU A 87 18.62 13.62 -0.99
C GLU A 87 17.28 12.88 -0.98
N THR A 88 16.20 13.62 -1.07
CA THR A 88 14.85 13.07 -0.97
C THR A 88 14.20 13.03 -2.34
N ILE A 89 13.65 11.87 -2.67
CA ILE A 89 12.98 11.60 -3.94
C ILE A 89 11.56 11.15 -3.64
N ILE A 90 10.57 11.82 -4.22
CA ILE A 90 9.17 11.41 -4.13
C ILE A 90 8.71 10.85 -5.47
N ILE A 91 7.94 9.77 -5.46
CA ILE A 91 7.14 9.30 -6.60
C ILE A 91 5.67 9.48 -6.25
N ASN A 92 4.96 10.29 -7.01
CA ASN A 92 3.54 10.48 -6.84
C ASN A 92 2.90 10.98 -8.14
N ASN A 93 1.77 10.44 -8.52
CA ASN A 93 1.03 10.87 -9.72
C ASN A 93 -0.17 11.78 -9.41
N ASN A 94 -0.29 12.25 -8.18
CA ASN A 94 -1.32 13.21 -7.77
C ASN A 94 -0.72 14.62 -7.67
N PRO A 95 -1.00 15.54 -8.60
CA PRO A 95 -0.41 16.88 -8.59
C PRO A 95 -1.10 17.82 -7.60
N GLU A 96 -2.19 17.40 -6.96
CA GLU A 96 -3.03 18.26 -6.10
C GLU A 96 -2.74 18.06 -4.60
N THR A 97 -1.57 17.52 -4.25
CA THR A 97 -1.20 17.28 -2.85
C THR A 97 0.05 18.06 -2.46
N VAL A 98 0.19 18.38 -1.17
CA VAL A 98 1.33 19.16 -0.66
C VAL A 98 2.66 18.42 -0.83
N SER A 99 2.67 17.08 -0.77
CA SER A 99 3.89 16.30 -0.99
C SER A 99 4.48 16.49 -2.40
N THR A 100 3.68 16.97 -3.34
CA THR A 100 4.11 17.28 -4.71
C THR A 100 4.46 18.74 -4.94
N ASP A 101 4.48 19.57 -3.91
CA ASP A 101 4.94 20.94 -4.02
C ASP A 101 6.46 21.01 -4.26
N PHE A 102 6.91 22.01 -5.00
CA PHE A 102 8.29 22.14 -5.51
C PHE A 102 9.36 22.28 -4.42
N ASP A 103 8.98 22.68 -3.21
CA ASP A 103 9.88 22.91 -2.08
C ASP A 103 9.95 21.75 -1.08
N ILE A 104 9.16 20.69 -1.29
CA ILE A 104 9.09 19.54 -0.37
C ILE A 104 10.27 18.59 -0.59
N ALA A 105 10.38 18.00 -1.76
CA ALA A 105 11.44 17.05 -2.09
C ALA A 105 12.56 17.69 -2.94
N ASP A 106 13.73 17.04 -2.99
CA ASP A 106 14.80 17.45 -3.90
C ASP A 106 14.48 17.04 -5.34
N LYS A 107 13.75 15.92 -5.49
CA LYS A 107 13.22 15.43 -6.77
C LYS A 107 11.84 14.84 -6.61
N LEU A 108 10.98 15.11 -7.57
CA LEU A 108 9.66 14.53 -7.67
C LEU A 108 9.46 13.91 -9.06
N TYR A 109 9.11 12.63 -9.07
CA TYR A 109 8.71 11.93 -10.28
C TYR A 109 7.19 11.82 -10.34
N PHE A 110 6.59 12.46 -11.35
CA PHE A 110 5.17 12.35 -11.65
C PHE A 110 4.92 11.06 -12.43
N GLU A 111 4.99 9.94 -11.74
CA GLU A 111 4.80 8.62 -12.34
C GLU A 111 3.75 7.81 -11.59
N PRO A 112 3.08 6.90 -12.28
CA PRO A 112 2.21 5.93 -11.62
C PRO A 112 2.98 5.08 -10.60
N LEU A 113 2.29 4.68 -9.54
CA LEU A 113 2.84 3.79 -8.53
C LEU A 113 2.65 2.33 -8.98
N THR A 114 3.25 1.98 -10.11
CA THR A 114 3.34 0.61 -10.64
C THR A 114 4.75 0.04 -10.45
N GLU A 115 4.88 -1.28 -10.46
CA GLU A 115 6.20 -1.91 -10.32
C GLU A 115 7.16 -1.46 -11.41
N GLU A 116 6.70 -1.39 -12.67
CA GLU A 116 7.51 -1.04 -13.84
C GLU A 116 8.03 0.41 -13.79
N ASP A 117 7.15 1.35 -13.43
CA ASP A 117 7.53 2.76 -13.35
C ASP A 117 8.50 3.02 -12.19
N VAL A 118 8.23 2.40 -11.03
CA VAL A 118 9.10 2.50 -9.85
C VAL A 118 10.45 1.83 -10.12
N GLU A 119 10.49 0.67 -10.79
CA GLU A 119 11.73 -0.01 -11.17
C GLU A 119 12.64 0.91 -11.99
N SER A 120 12.09 1.60 -12.98
CA SER A 120 12.84 2.52 -13.84
C SER A 120 13.48 3.66 -13.06
N ILE A 121 12.77 4.21 -12.07
CA ILE A 121 13.30 5.28 -11.20
C ILE A 121 14.35 4.72 -10.24
N VAL A 122 14.13 3.55 -9.67
CA VAL A 122 15.06 2.87 -8.77
C VAL A 122 16.38 2.55 -9.50
N GLU A 123 16.31 2.03 -10.73
CA GLU A 123 17.49 1.75 -11.55
C GLU A 123 18.31 3.01 -11.86
N PHE A 124 17.64 4.13 -12.08
CA PHE A 124 18.28 5.41 -12.37
C PHE A 124 18.84 6.07 -11.10
N GLU A 125 18.03 6.25 -10.08
CA GLU A 125 18.39 7.02 -8.88
C GLU A 125 19.21 6.21 -7.87
N LYS A 126 19.04 4.89 -7.81
CA LYS A 126 19.73 3.98 -6.88
C LYS A 126 19.61 4.42 -5.42
N PRO A 127 18.39 4.50 -4.89
CA PRO A 127 18.18 4.96 -3.53
C PRO A 127 18.77 3.99 -2.50
N ASP A 128 19.31 4.52 -1.40
CA ASP A 128 19.79 3.73 -0.25
C ASP A 128 18.68 3.08 0.56
N GLY A 129 17.44 3.53 0.37
CA GLY A 129 16.26 2.95 0.99
C GLY A 129 14.96 3.62 0.54
N ALA A 130 13.85 2.95 0.80
CA ALA A 130 12.52 3.42 0.46
C ALA A 130 11.58 3.42 1.65
N VAL A 131 10.69 4.41 1.71
CA VAL A 131 9.60 4.52 2.68
C VAL A 131 8.28 4.31 1.96
N VAL A 132 7.50 3.31 2.40
CA VAL A 132 6.24 2.90 1.77
C VAL A 132 5.02 3.15 2.64
N GLN A 133 5.18 3.29 3.97
CA GLN A 133 4.07 3.31 4.92
C GLN A 133 3.11 4.49 4.71
N PHE A 134 3.61 5.62 4.23
CA PHE A 134 2.82 6.84 4.10
C PHE A 134 2.06 6.96 2.78
N GLY A 135 2.29 6.05 1.85
CA GLY A 135 1.59 6.00 0.57
C GLY A 135 0.31 5.14 0.57
N GLY A 136 -0.15 4.67 1.74
CA GLY A 136 -1.33 3.83 1.86
C GLY A 136 -1.19 2.50 1.12
N GLN A 137 -2.30 1.86 0.83
CA GLN A 137 -2.34 0.53 0.19
C GLN A 137 -1.63 0.49 -1.17
N THR A 138 -1.59 1.59 -1.91
CA THR A 138 -0.93 1.65 -3.21
C THR A 138 0.59 1.49 -3.06
N ALA A 139 1.19 2.19 -2.12
CA ALA A 139 2.63 2.12 -1.88
C ALA A 139 3.03 0.83 -1.13
N ILE A 140 2.23 0.39 -0.18
CA ILE A 140 2.47 -0.84 0.60
C ILE A 140 2.57 -2.07 -0.33
N LYS A 141 1.73 -2.17 -1.34
CA LYS A 141 1.78 -3.25 -2.34
C LYS A 141 3.09 -3.32 -3.13
N LEU A 142 3.85 -2.23 -3.20
CA LEU A 142 5.15 -2.18 -3.87
C LEU A 142 6.31 -2.66 -2.99
N THR A 143 6.07 -2.97 -1.73
CA THR A 143 7.10 -3.35 -0.77
C THR A 143 7.89 -4.57 -1.23
N GLU A 144 7.22 -5.63 -1.66
CA GLU A 144 7.86 -6.86 -2.16
C GLU A 144 8.65 -6.60 -3.45
N ALA A 145 8.10 -5.79 -4.36
CA ALA A 145 8.78 -5.41 -5.61
C ALA A 145 10.07 -4.62 -5.33
N LEU A 146 10.03 -3.63 -4.43
CA LEU A 146 11.21 -2.86 -4.02
C LEU A 146 12.29 -3.76 -3.40
N MET A 147 11.92 -4.71 -2.58
CA MET A 147 12.88 -5.67 -2.01
C MET A 147 13.52 -6.54 -3.10
N LYS A 148 12.75 -6.99 -4.10
CA LYS A 148 13.29 -7.73 -5.26
C LYS A 148 14.27 -6.88 -6.08
N MET A 149 14.04 -5.58 -6.16
CA MET A 149 14.95 -4.61 -6.77
C MET A 149 16.20 -4.33 -5.91
N GLY A 150 16.26 -4.87 -4.69
CA GLY A 150 17.38 -4.68 -3.76
C GLY A 150 17.34 -3.37 -2.97
N VAL A 151 16.20 -2.69 -2.92
CA VAL A 151 16.03 -1.45 -2.15
C VAL A 151 15.55 -1.79 -0.73
N PRO A 152 16.31 -1.43 0.32
CA PRO A 152 15.90 -1.64 1.69
C PRO A 152 14.66 -0.82 2.05
N ILE A 153 13.69 -1.43 2.71
CA ILE A 153 12.55 -0.70 3.25
C ILE A 153 12.92 -0.07 4.60
N LEU A 154 12.72 1.22 4.69
CA LEU A 154 12.95 2.00 5.89
C LEU A 154 11.67 2.08 6.72
N GLY A 155 11.76 1.70 7.99
CA GLY A 155 10.62 1.62 8.90
C GLY A 155 10.15 0.19 9.11
N THR A 156 8.86 -0.11 8.93
CA THR A 156 8.33 -1.46 9.08
C THR A 156 8.82 -2.35 7.93
N LYS A 157 9.37 -3.51 8.28
CA LYS A 157 9.88 -4.46 7.29
C LYS A 157 8.74 -5.07 6.48
N ALA A 158 9.05 -5.51 5.25
CA ALA A 158 8.07 -6.15 4.39
C ALA A 158 7.41 -7.38 5.04
N GLU A 159 8.20 -8.21 5.69
CA GLU A 159 7.73 -9.40 6.41
C GLU A 159 6.72 -9.06 7.51
N ASP A 160 6.94 -7.95 8.22
CA ASP A 160 6.05 -7.47 9.28
C ASP A 160 4.78 -6.83 8.69
N VAL A 161 4.88 -6.22 7.52
CA VAL A 161 3.72 -5.69 6.77
C VAL A 161 2.84 -6.85 6.31
N ASP A 162 3.42 -7.87 5.68
CA ASP A 162 2.70 -9.07 5.23
C ASP A 162 2.06 -9.80 6.41
N ALA A 163 2.79 -9.94 7.52
CA ALA A 163 2.27 -10.55 8.72
C ALA A 163 1.11 -9.75 9.38
N ALA A 164 1.07 -8.44 9.17
CA ALA A 164 -0.04 -7.60 9.64
C ALA A 164 -1.27 -7.67 8.71
N GLU A 165 -1.05 -7.92 7.41
CA GLU A 165 -2.14 -8.06 6.43
C GLU A 165 -2.71 -9.48 6.40
N ASP A 166 -1.87 -10.50 6.59
CA ASP A 166 -2.30 -11.89 6.68
C ASP A 166 -2.92 -12.17 8.06
N ARG A 167 -4.17 -12.62 8.03
CA ARG A 167 -4.93 -12.80 9.26
C ARG A 167 -4.39 -13.91 10.16
N GLU A 168 -3.94 -15.01 9.57
CA GLU A 168 -3.44 -16.14 10.36
C GLU A 168 -2.12 -15.79 11.03
N LEU A 169 -1.22 -15.13 10.29
CA LEU A 169 0.05 -14.64 10.82
C LEU A 169 -0.17 -13.55 11.89
N PHE A 170 -1.13 -12.65 11.66
CA PHE A 170 -1.47 -11.62 12.64
C PHE A 170 -2.07 -12.21 13.90
N ASP A 171 -2.94 -13.20 13.79
CA ASP A 171 -3.50 -13.94 14.93
C ASP A 171 -2.40 -14.63 15.74
N GLU A 172 -1.40 -15.25 15.10
CA GLU A 172 -0.24 -15.81 15.79
C GLU A 172 0.58 -14.76 16.55
N ILE A 173 0.75 -13.58 15.97
CA ILE A 173 1.44 -12.45 16.61
C ILE A 173 0.69 -12.03 17.87
N LEU A 174 -0.63 -11.87 17.78
CA LEU A 174 -1.47 -11.50 18.93
C LEU A 174 -1.41 -12.55 20.04
N GLU A 175 -1.41 -13.84 19.69
CA GLU A 175 -1.26 -14.92 20.67
C GLU A 175 0.12 -14.93 21.33
N LYS A 176 1.20 -14.77 20.56
CA LYS A 176 2.57 -14.69 21.10
C LYS A 176 2.77 -13.49 22.01
N THR A 177 2.13 -12.37 21.72
CA THR A 177 2.19 -11.13 22.51
C THR A 177 1.17 -11.09 23.64
N GLN A 178 0.31 -12.12 23.77
CA GLN A 178 -0.76 -12.21 24.78
C GLN A 178 -1.77 -11.06 24.69
N ILE A 179 -1.98 -10.52 23.49
CA ILE A 179 -3.00 -9.49 23.24
C ILE A 179 -4.36 -10.17 23.07
N PRO A 180 -5.38 -9.83 23.89
CA PRO A 180 -6.71 -10.41 23.75
C PRO A 180 -7.34 -10.09 22.42
N ARG A 181 -7.88 -11.10 21.73
CA ARG A 181 -8.65 -10.96 20.51
C ARG A 181 -9.94 -11.76 20.53
N ALA A 182 -10.88 -11.39 19.69
CA ALA A 182 -12.05 -12.23 19.45
C ALA A 182 -11.60 -13.53 18.77
N LYS A 183 -12.04 -14.68 19.28
CA LYS A 183 -11.78 -15.97 18.63
C LYS A 183 -12.57 -16.02 17.32
N GLY A 184 -11.93 -16.48 16.27
CA GLY A 184 -12.55 -16.62 14.96
C GLY A 184 -11.92 -17.77 14.19
N GLN A 185 -12.62 -18.19 13.13
CA GLN A 185 -12.17 -19.24 12.22
C GLN A 185 -12.41 -18.80 10.78
N THR A 186 -11.48 -19.14 9.90
CA THR A 186 -11.62 -18.98 8.46
C THR A 186 -12.33 -20.21 7.91
N VAL A 187 -13.37 -20.01 7.11
CA VAL A 187 -14.22 -21.08 6.57
C VAL A 187 -14.47 -20.84 5.08
N PHE A 188 -14.69 -21.92 4.35
CA PHE A 188 -14.99 -21.88 2.91
C PHE A 188 -16.38 -22.45 2.59
N THR A 189 -16.87 -23.32 3.44
CA THR A 189 -18.17 -24.00 3.24
C THR A 189 -19.18 -23.65 4.32
N VAL A 190 -20.46 -23.89 4.02
CA VAL A 190 -21.54 -23.68 4.99
C VAL A 190 -21.40 -24.63 6.18
N GLU A 191 -20.97 -25.87 5.93
CA GLU A 191 -20.76 -26.88 6.98
C GLU A 191 -19.65 -26.46 7.94
N GLU A 192 -18.54 -25.94 7.40
CA GLU A 192 -17.45 -25.39 8.22
C GLU A 192 -17.91 -24.20 9.03
N ALA A 193 -18.72 -23.30 8.42
CA ALA A 193 -19.26 -22.12 9.10
C ALA A 193 -20.18 -22.48 10.27
N LEU A 194 -21.07 -23.47 10.07
CA LEU A 194 -21.94 -23.97 11.13
C LEU A 194 -21.14 -24.60 12.27
N LYS A 195 -20.12 -25.41 11.92
CA LYS A 195 -19.23 -26.01 12.92
C LYS A 195 -18.50 -24.94 13.72
N ALA A 196 -17.90 -23.95 13.04
CA ALA A 196 -17.20 -22.85 13.68
C ALA A 196 -18.14 -22.03 14.59
N ALA A 197 -19.35 -21.69 14.13
CA ALA A 197 -20.33 -20.95 14.90
C ALA A 197 -20.74 -21.71 16.18
N ASN A 198 -20.98 -23.01 16.08
CA ASN A 198 -21.33 -23.83 17.23
C ASN A 198 -20.16 -23.99 18.22
N GLU A 199 -18.92 -24.09 17.76
CA GLU A 199 -17.71 -24.15 18.61
C GLU A 199 -17.47 -22.80 19.33
N LEU A 200 -17.66 -21.69 18.64
CA LEU A 200 -17.51 -20.35 19.20
C LEU A 200 -18.68 -19.97 20.13
N GLY A 201 -19.84 -20.55 19.88
CA GLY A 201 -21.10 -20.19 20.54
C GLY A 201 -21.69 -18.89 20.02
N TYR A 202 -22.99 -18.82 19.91
CA TYR A 202 -23.72 -17.63 19.45
C TYR A 202 -23.70 -16.48 20.47
N PRO A 203 -23.83 -15.21 20.05
CA PRO A 203 -23.85 -14.77 18.66
C PRO A 203 -22.45 -14.79 18.01
N VAL A 204 -22.40 -14.95 16.69
CA VAL A 204 -21.19 -14.87 15.89
C VAL A 204 -21.31 -13.81 14.80
N LEU A 205 -20.18 -13.24 14.38
CA LEU A 205 -20.09 -12.32 13.26
C LEU A 205 -19.60 -13.08 12.04
N VAL A 206 -20.42 -13.08 10.99
CA VAL A 206 -20.05 -13.66 9.68
C VAL A 206 -19.68 -12.54 8.74
N ARG A 207 -18.49 -12.61 8.14
CA ARG A 207 -17.97 -11.57 7.24
C ARG A 207 -17.06 -12.12 6.15
N PRO A 208 -17.07 -11.55 4.93
CA PRO A 208 -16.08 -11.85 3.93
C PRO A 208 -14.69 -11.37 4.37
N SER A 209 -13.62 -12.07 3.98
CA SER A 209 -12.24 -11.74 4.39
C SER A 209 -11.74 -10.41 3.81
N TYR A 210 -12.20 -10.03 2.62
CA TYR A 210 -11.71 -8.85 1.90
C TYR A 210 -12.82 -7.84 1.68
N VAL A 211 -13.25 -7.15 2.75
CA VAL A 211 -14.27 -6.08 2.66
C VAL A 211 -13.80 -4.82 3.36
N LEU A 212 -13.91 -3.71 2.64
CA LEU A 212 -13.70 -2.38 3.18
C LEU A 212 -15.03 -1.81 3.70
N GLY A 213 -15.00 -1.21 4.89
CA GLY A 213 -16.14 -0.48 5.44
C GLY A 213 -17.27 -1.35 5.98
N GLY A 214 -17.01 -2.61 6.35
CA GLY A 214 -18.02 -3.48 6.99
C GLY A 214 -19.12 -3.99 6.05
N GLN A 215 -18.94 -3.89 4.75
CA GLN A 215 -19.92 -4.32 3.76
C GLN A 215 -20.08 -5.86 3.78
N GLY A 216 -21.30 -6.35 3.93
CA GLY A 216 -21.58 -7.79 3.99
C GLY A 216 -21.30 -8.45 5.34
N MET A 217 -21.02 -7.69 6.40
CA MET A 217 -20.90 -8.20 7.76
C MET A 217 -22.29 -8.38 8.37
N GLN A 218 -22.55 -9.55 8.95
CA GLN A 218 -23.82 -9.89 9.59
C GLN A 218 -23.60 -10.60 10.93
N ILE A 219 -24.46 -10.30 11.89
CA ILE A 219 -24.45 -10.96 13.19
C ILE A 219 -25.46 -12.11 13.13
N ALA A 220 -25.00 -13.34 13.26
CA ALA A 220 -25.81 -14.53 13.32
C ALA A 220 -26.08 -14.92 14.78
N VAL A 221 -27.30 -15.20 15.10
CA VAL A 221 -27.76 -15.65 16.44
C VAL A 221 -28.23 -17.11 16.41
N SER A 222 -28.37 -17.70 15.23
CA SER A 222 -28.83 -19.08 15.02
C SER A 222 -28.12 -19.72 13.83
N ASP A 223 -28.22 -21.04 13.69
CA ASP A 223 -27.75 -21.80 12.56
C ASP A 223 -28.39 -21.37 11.24
N GLU A 224 -29.67 -21.04 11.28
CA GLU A 224 -30.46 -20.57 10.13
C GLU A 224 -29.85 -19.26 9.58
N ASP A 225 -29.48 -18.33 10.46
CA ASP A 225 -28.87 -17.06 10.07
C ASP A 225 -27.53 -17.31 9.37
N VAL A 226 -26.71 -18.22 9.90
CA VAL A 226 -25.41 -18.58 9.28
C VAL A 226 -25.60 -19.10 7.87
N VAL A 227 -26.58 -20.01 7.66
CA VAL A 227 -26.88 -20.58 6.34
C VAL A 227 -27.36 -19.49 5.37
N GLU A 228 -28.23 -18.61 5.82
CA GLU A 228 -28.73 -17.49 5.00
C GLU A 228 -27.60 -16.54 4.59
N PHE A 229 -26.77 -16.12 5.54
CA PHE A 229 -25.68 -15.16 5.29
C PHE A 229 -24.59 -15.75 4.42
N MET A 230 -24.22 -17.01 4.62
CA MET A 230 -23.30 -17.72 3.73
C MET A 230 -23.86 -17.80 2.30
N GLY A 231 -25.17 -18.03 2.15
CA GLY A 231 -25.84 -18.03 0.85
C GLY A 231 -25.80 -16.66 0.15
N ILE A 232 -25.90 -15.57 0.89
CA ILE A 232 -25.80 -14.19 0.37
C ILE A 232 -24.34 -13.90 -0.06
N ILE A 233 -23.38 -14.20 0.78
CA ILE A 233 -21.97 -13.93 0.53
C ILE A 233 -21.49 -14.74 -0.68
N ASN A 234 -21.82 -16.01 -0.78
CA ASN A 234 -21.43 -16.88 -1.90
C ASN A 234 -22.04 -16.44 -3.25
N ARG A 235 -23.16 -15.75 -3.27
CA ARG A 235 -23.71 -15.16 -4.50
C ARG A 235 -22.91 -13.96 -4.99
N ILE A 236 -22.23 -13.28 -4.09
CA ILE A 236 -21.46 -12.06 -4.40
C ILE A 236 -20.02 -12.41 -4.79
N LYS A 237 -19.40 -13.38 -4.12
CA LYS A 237 -17.99 -13.79 -4.36
C LYS A 237 -17.81 -15.28 -4.00
N GLN A 238 -17.65 -16.12 -5.01
CA GLN A 238 -17.58 -17.59 -4.85
C GLN A 238 -16.23 -18.14 -4.36
N ASP A 239 -15.14 -17.35 -4.42
CA ASP A 239 -13.77 -17.87 -4.23
C ASP A 239 -12.99 -17.23 -3.06
N HIS A 240 -13.66 -16.55 -2.14
CA HIS A 240 -12.96 -15.92 -1.03
C HIS A 240 -13.32 -16.56 0.32
N PRO A 241 -12.34 -16.72 1.21
CA PRO A 241 -12.61 -17.22 2.55
C PRO A 241 -13.56 -16.30 3.32
N ILE A 242 -14.40 -16.90 4.13
CA ILE A 242 -15.35 -16.22 5.00
C ILE A 242 -14.86 -16.39 6.43
N LEU A 243 -15.05 -15.37 7.24
CA LEU A 243 -14.65 -15.35 8.63
C LEU A 243 -15.88 -15.48 9.52
N VAL A 244 -15.80 -16.39 10.47
CA VAL A 244 -16.78 -16.54 11.54
C VAL A 244 -16.09 -16.18 12.83
N ASP A 245 -16.41 -15.03 13.39
CA ASP A 245 -15.81 -14.50 14.61
C ASP A 245 -16.80 -14.53 15.77
N LYS A 246 -16.33 -14.81 16.98
CA LYS A 246 -17.16 -14.64 18.18
C LYS A 246 -17.57 -13.19 18.32
N TYR A 247 -18.88 -12.91 18.33
CA TYR A 247 -19.36 -11.56 18.57
C TYR A 247 -19.31 -11.23 20.07
N PRO A 248 -18.48 -10.26 20.48
CA PRO A 248 -18.32 -9.94 21.90
C PRO A 248 -19.41 -8.99 22.37
N VAL A 249 -20.44 -9.51 23.00
CA VAL A 249 -21.58 -8.73 23.51
C VAL A 249 -21.15 -7.69 24.55
N SER A 250 -20.03 -7.91 25.24
CA SER A 250 -19.52 -7.02 26.29
C SER A 250 -18.56 -5.92 25.78
N TYR A 251 -18.19 -5.91 24.50
CA TYR A 251 -17.23 -4.95 23.96
C TYR A 251 -17.75 -3.54 23.74
N THR A 252 -19.05 -3.32 23.86
CA THR A 252 -19.64 -1.97 23.87
C THR A 252 -19.12 -1.11 25.03
N HIS A 253 -18.36 -1.68 25.95
CA HIS A 253 -17.79 -1.02 27.14
C HIS A 253 -16.25 -1.01 27.16
N LEU A 254 -15.58 -1.41 26.08
CA LEU A 254 -14.14 -1.21 25.96
C LEU A 254 -13.88 0.29 25.81
N ARG A 255 -13.45 0.89 26.91
CA ARG A 255 -12.83 2.19 26.90
C ARG A 255 -11.50 2.05 26.16
N ALA A 256 -11.31 2.82 25.09
CA ALA A 256 -9.97 3.08 24.60
C ALA A 256 -9.17 3.68 25.78
N HIS A 257 -8.11 3.02 26.17
CA HIS A 257 -7.16 3.64 27.07
C HIS A 257 -6.35 4.62 26.22
N GLU A 258 -6.60 5.88 26.47
CA GLU A 258 -5.79 6.98 25.97
C GLU A 258 -4.38 6.92 26.57
#